data_115c1e1f069e31b68ad231771f1eb5e8
#
_entry.id   115c1e1f069e31b68ad231771f1eb5e8
#
_cell.length_a   1.000
_cell.length_b   1.000
_cell.length_c   1.000
_cell.angle_alpha   90.00
_cell.angle_beta   90.00
_cell.angle_gamma   90.00
#
_symmetry.space_group_name_H-M   'P 1'
#
loop_
_entity.id
_entity.type
_entity.pdbx_description
1 polymer ?
#
loop_
_entity_poly.entity_id
_entity_poly.type
_entity_poly.pdbx_seq_one_letter_code
_entity_poly.pdbx_strand_id
1 'polypeptide(L)'
;MIFPFFLLDFTDKEENITTNFFKIESFTYKPNSMQNFQPVLTSDKFKTNEEYYSYLSKNNIHDIENRYVQEMHTFKNPIGDFLFNFLNVTSIDSIFLKRLVFKYGVATLNDPVGKHFSDDFNLFYEDSRASEHDDSIDIDYFDSHLKIGIKEIKKSYITLHKTLKDIIDFSYNINDKKYLNGLTPSQRYYIFIHSYESDEYMDLFNYLSDVSFNQEFDFLEYDKSIKSSNFKTPEALAKYIKNECKRNQNFHIKSYLYSFNSLMSAYYFCVLYFIENNIPIKICKNCGKYFIPENRISSVYCNRIFENHKTCREVGAINAYNEKLKKDEVNLLYRRTLSAKKMLANRNPDIPIYLEKYEKWKKEANKFKQDIKDGTKTEEEFKQWIEETKKK
;
A
#
# COMPACT_ATOMS: atom_id res chain seq x y z
N MET A 1 27.79 0.80 -11.56
CA MET A 1 27.49 -0.57 -11.04
C MET A 1 26.04 -0.56 -10.61
N ILE A 2 25.15 -1.23 -11.34
CA ILE A 2 23.74 -1.37 -10.95
C ILE A 2 23.73 -2.40 -9.83
N PHE A 3 23.60 -1.97 -8.59
CA PHE A 3 23.34 -2.87 -7.49
C PHE A 3 21.84 -3.10 -7.41
N PRO A 4 21.33 -4.30 -7.69
CA PRO A 4 19.96 -4.63 -7.42
C PRO A 4 19.82 -4.78 -5.91
N PHE A 5 19.51 -3.70 -5.21
CA PHE A 5 19.18 -3.81 -3.82
C PHE A 5 17.79 -3.23 -3.55
N PHE A 6 17.13 -3.86 -2.66
CA PHE A 6 15.86 -3.44 -2.12
C PHE A 6 16.00 -3.47 -0.61
N LEU A 7 15.92 -2.32 0.02
CA LEU A 7 16.04 -2.17 1.46
C LEU A 7 14.65 -1.89 2.05
N LEU A 8 14.35 -2.57 3.12
CA LEU A 8 13.09 -2.44 3.82
C LEU A 8 13.36 -2.19 5.32
N ASP A 9 12.62 -1.25 5.87
CA ASP A 9 12.64 -0.90 7.26
C ASP A 9 11.23 -0.62 7.75
N PHE A 10 10.94 -0.94 8.99
CA PHE A 10 9.63 -0.77 9.60
C PHE A 10 9.71 0.09 10.85
N THR A 11 8.74 0.98 10.97
CA THR A 11 8.38 1.63 12.23
C THR A 11 6.99 1.14 12.67
N ASP A 12 6.50 1.59 13.82
CA ASP A 12 5.17 1.20 14.32
C ASP A 12 4.03 1.52 13.35
N LYS A 13 4.20 2.51 12.46
CA LYS A 13 3.14 3.01 11.57
C LYS A 13 3.53 3.10 10.11
N GLU A 14 4.82 3.07 9.80
CA GLU A 14 5.35 3.30 8.46
C GLU A 14 6.31 2.21 8.04
N GLU A 15 6.41 2.01 6.75
CA GLU A 15 7.45 1.23 6.10
C GLU A 15 8.26 2.13 5.17
N ASN A 16 9.57 2.05 5.27
CA ASN A 16 10.48 2.77 4.39
C ASN A 16 11.11 1.79 3.40
N ILE A 17 11.01 2.11 2.13
CA ILE A 17 11.51 1.29 1.03
C ILE A 17 12.57 2.10 0.30
N THR A 18 13.81 1.67 0.36
CA THR A 18 14.90 2.25 -0.43
C THR A 18 15.25 1.31 -1.57
N THR A 19 15.18 1.81 -2.78
CA THR A 19 15.43 1.02 -3.98
C THR A 19 15.89 1.90 -5.13
N ASN A 20 16.43 1.30 -6.16
CA ASN A 20 16.71 1.97 -7.42
C ASN A 20 15.47 1.97 -8.31
N PHE A 21 15.13 3.12 -8.87
CA PHE A 21 14.06 3.24 -9.86
C PHE A 21 14.60 3.78 -11.18
N PHE A 22 13.86 3.56 -12.27
CA PHE A 22 14.25 4.03 -13.58
C PHE A 22 13.44 5.25 -13.99
N LYS A 23 14.13 6.25 -14.53
CA LYS A 23 13.51 7.39 -15.21
C LYS A 23 14.11 7.57 -16.60
N ILE A 24 13.39 8.21 -17.51
CA ILE A 24 13.89 8.57 -18.81
C ILE A 24 14.52 9.95 -18.72
N GLU A 25 15.76 10.08 -19.17
CA GLU A 25 16.44 11.36 -19.36
C GLU A 25 16.88 11.53 -20.81
N SER A 26 16.95 12.80 -21.24
CA SER A 26 17.40 13.16 -22.57
C SER A 26 18.88 13.53 -22.54
N PHE A 27 19.64 13.00 -23.46
CA PHE A 27 21.08 13.24 -23.61
C PHE A 27 21.41 13.75 -25.00
N THR A 28 22.49 14.49 -25.13
CA THR A 28 23.06 14.88 -26.42
C THR A 28 24.45 14.27 -26.61
N TYR A 29 24.74 13.88 -27.85
CA TYR A 29 26.03 13.33 -28.22
C TYR A 29 27.04 14.45 -28.50
N LYS A 30 28.25 14.37 -27.93
CA LYS A 30 29.39 15.24 -28.22
C LYS A 30 30.54 14.43 -28.84
N PRO A 31 30.71 14.50 -30.18
CA PRO A 31 31.60 13.58 -30.90
C PRO A 31 33.09 13.68 -30.56
N ASN A 32 33.53 14.77 -29.90
CA ASN A 32 34.96 15.01 -29.61
C ASN A 32 35.32 14.94 -28.12
N SER A 33 34.47 14.35 -27.28
CA SER A 33 34.76 14.17 -25.86
C SER A 33 34.86 12.68 -25.54
N MET A 34 35.74 12.31 -24.62
CA MET A 34 35.77 10.93 -24.06
C MET A 34 34.45 10.55 -23.34
N GLN A 35 33.65 11.54 -22.98
CA GLN A 35 32.28 11.36 -22.47
C GLN A 35 31.32 11.63 -23.62
N ASN A 36 30.72 10.60 -24.16
CA ASN A 36 29.90 10.68 -25.36
C ASN A 36 28.52 11.28 -25.13
N PHE A 37 27.98 11.23 -23.92
CA PHE A 37 26.63 11.70 -23.62
C PHE A 37 26.63 12.78 -22.54
N GLN A 38 25.76 13.78 -22.69
CA GLN A 38 25.54 14.82 -21.70
C GLN A 38 24.04 15.02 -21.47
N PRO A 39 23.58 15.11 -20.20
CA PRO A 39 22.18 15.29 -19.91
C PRO A 39 21.64 16.61 -20.49
N VAL A 40 20.44 16.55 -21.03
CA VAL A 40 19.71 17.67 -21.62
C VAL A 40 18.43 17.89 -20.85
N LEU A 41 18.06 19.13 -20.58
CA LEU A 41 16.79 19.42 -19.94
C LEU A 41 15.63 18.96 -20.84
N THR A 42 14.70 18.20 -20.27
CA THR A 42 13.50 17.69 -20.95
C THR A 42 12.46 18.80 -21.16
N SER A 43 11.57 18.64 -22.13
CA SER A 43 10.56 19.64 -22.49
C SER A 43 9.62 20.02 -21.34
N ASP A 44 9.38 19.12 -20.37
CA ASP A 44 8.57 19.37 -19.18
C ASP A 44 9.16 20.39 -18.21
N LYS A 45 10.45 20.72 -18.33
CA LYS A 45 11.13 21.76 -17.55
C LYS A 45 10.92 23.17 -18.10
N PHE A 46 10.24 23.31 -19.27
CA PHE A 46 9.97 24.58 -19.93
C PHE A 46 8.48 24.90 -19.93
N LYS A 47 8.12 26.19 -19.86
CA LYS A 47 6.72 26.63 -19.86
C LYS A 47 6.06 26.48 -21.22
N THR A 48 6.83 26.61 -22.30
CA THR A 48 6.34 26.46 -23.67
C THR A 48 7.32 25.69 -24.54
N ASN A 49 6.81 25.10 -25.62
CA ASN A 49 7.65 24.40 -26.60
C ASN A 49 8.66 25.39 -27.28
N GLU A 50 8.30 26.66 -27.44
CA GLU A 50 9.19 27.69 -28.02
C GLU A 50 10.41 27.93 -27.12
N GLU A 51 10.22 28.00 -25.80
CA GLU A 51 11.32 28.09 -24.83
C GLU A 51 12.23 26.87 -24.91
N TYR A 52 11.67 25.69 -25.05
CA TYR A 52 12.43 24.44 -25.19
C TYR A 52 13.24 24.43 -26.48
N TYR A 53 12.64 24.73 -27.65
CA TYR A 53 13.38 24.79 -28.92
C TYR A 53 14.44 25.89 -28.95
N SER A 54 14.17 27.02 -28.28
CA SER A 54 15.17 28.07 -28.11
C SER A 54 16.36 27.62 -27.28
N TYR A 55 16.11 26.86 -26.23
CA TYR A 55 17.16 26.23 -25.41
C TYR A 55 18.01 25.26 -26.24
N LEU A 56 17.40 24.36 -27.02
CA LEU A 56 18.10 23.40 -27.87
C LEU A 56 18.99 24.14 -28.90
N SER A 57 18.45 25.15 -29.59
CA SER A 57 19.17 25.96 -30.57
C SER A 57 20.34 26.71 -29.97
N LYS A 58 20.17 27.35 -28.81
CA LYS A 58 21.24 28.08 -28.11
C LYS A 58 22.40 27.20 -27.67
N ASN A 59 22.13 25.93 -27.37
CA ASN A 59 23.14 25.00 -26.93
C ASN A 59 23.67 24.10 -28.05
N ASN A 60 23.28 24.37 -29.32
CA ASN A 60 23.63 23.55 -30.51
C ASN A 60 23.28 22.04 -30.32
N ILE A 61 22.11 21.77 -29.74
CA ILE A 61 21.65 20.40 -29.48
C ILE A 61 20.82 19.99 -30.69
N HIS A 62 21.36 19.09 -31.52
CA HIS A 62 20.69 18.61 -32.72
C HIS A 62 20.25 17.17 -32.63
N ASP A 63 21.03 16.33 -31.92
CA ASP A 63 20.77 14.90 -31.75
C ASP A 63 20.48 14.66 -30.27
N ILE A 64 19.21 14.35 -29.95
CA ILE A 64 18.76 14.02 -28.59
C ILE A 64 18.43 12.55 -28.57
N GLU A 65 19.08 11.83 -27.68
CA GLU A 65 18.79 10.45 -27.36
C GLU A 65 18.14 10.34 -25.98
N ASN A 66 17.05 9.60 -25.88
CA ASN A 66 16.43 9.32 -24.60
C ASN A 66 16.94 8.01 -24.05
N ARG A 67 17.37 8.01 -22.79
CA ARG A 67 17.91 6.84 -22.11
C ARG A 67 17.27 6.63 -20.75
N TYR A 68 17.27 5.41 -20.26
CA TYR A 68 16.91 5.11 -18.89
C TYR A 68 18.11 5.38 -17.97
N VAL A 69 17.83 6.14 -16.92
CA VAL A 69 18.77 6.42 -15.82
C VAL A 69 18.25 5.79 -14.55
N GLN A 70 19.14 5.19 -13.79
CA GLN A 70 18.81 4.59 -12.52
C GLN A 70 19.15 5.55 -11.37
N GLU A 71 18.19 5.79 -10.49
CA GLU A 71 18.38 6.60 -9.28
C GLU A 71 17.92 5.86 -8.04
N MET A 72 18.63 6.08 -6.94
CA MET A 72 18.24 5.58 -5.62
C MET A 72 17.18 6.49 -5.01
N HIS A 73 16.10 5.92 -4.50
CA HIS A 73 15.02 6.65 -3.86
C HIS A 73 14.48 5.90 -2.65
N THR A 74 14.07 6.66 -1.63
CA THR A 74 13.39 6.12 -0.44
C THR A 74 11.93 6.53 -0.45
N PHE A 75 11.04 5.54 -0.52
CA PHE A 75 9.59 5.73 -0.40
C PHE A 75 9.18 5.54 1.06
N LYS A 76 8.40 6.49 1.59
CA LYS A 76 7.74 6.34 2.90
C LYS A 76 6.28 6.01 2.67
N ASN A 77 5.82 4.87 3.16
CA ASN A 77 4.44 4.40 3.04
C ASN A 77 3.86 4.08 4.42
N PRO A 78 2.54 4.14 4.58
CA PRO A 78 1.88 3.50 5.71
C PRO A 78 2.22 2.01 5.78
N ILE A 79 2.37 1.48 6.99
CA ILE A 79 2.72 0.07 7.18
C ILE A 79 1.73 -0.86 6.45
N GLY A 80 2.25 -1.77 5.67
CA GLY A 80 1.49 -2.74 4.88
C GLY A 80 1.15 -2.30 3.46
N ASP A 81 1.35 -1.06 3.07
CA ASP A 81 1.00 -0.58 1.72
C ASP A 81 1.82 -1.29 0.64
N PHE A 82 3.11 -1.54 0.89
CA PHE A 82 3.96 -2.29 -0.03
C PHE A 82 3.39 -3.68 -0.33
N LEU A 83 3.13 -4.46 0.70
CA LEU A 83 2.59 -5.80 0.58
C LEU A 83 1.16 -5.79 -0.01
N PHE A 84 0.29 -4.91 0.49
CA PHE A 84 -1.10 -4.88 0.03
C PHE A 84 -1.28 -4.34 -1.38
N ASN A 85 -0.39 -3.49 -1.88
CA ASN A 85 -0.37 -3.09 -3.28
C ASN A 85 -0.10 -4.29 -4.20
N PHE A 86 0.68 -5.27 -3.74
CA PHE A 86 0.86 -6.54 -4.45
C PHE A 86 -0.33 -7.49 -4.27
N LEU A 87 -0.77 -7.74 -3.03
CA LEU A 87 -1.83 -8.73 -2.75
C LEU A 87 -3.22 -8.34 -3.27
N ASN A 88 -3.50 -7.04 -3.36
CA ASN A 88 -4.81 -6.53 -3.76
C ASN A 88 -4.99 -6.38 -5.28
N VAL A 89 -4.00 -6.73 -6.10
CA VAL A 89 -4.18 -6.74 -7.56
C VAL A 89 -5.10 -7.89 -7.98
N THR A 90 -5.84 -7.68 -9.06
CA THR A 90 -6.76 -8.68 -9.62
C THR A 90 -6.04 -9.68 -10.50
N SER A 91 -4.95 -9.27 -11.14
CA SER A 91 -4.14 -10.11 -12.02
C SER A 91 -2.68 -9.67 -12.01
N ILE A 92 -1.76 -10.64 -12.13
CA ILE A 92 -0.34 -10.41 -12.35
C ILE A 92 -0.09 -10.52 -13.87
N ASP A 93 -0.12 -9.39 -14.56
CA ASP A 93 0.16 -9.29 -15.97
C ASP A 93 1.50 -8.59 -16.26
N SER A 94 1.91 -8.56 -17.54
CA SER A 94 3.18 -7.95 -17.92
C SER A 94 3.21 -6.43 -17.67
N ILE A 95 2.05 -5.75 -17.72
CA ILE A 95 1.95 -4.31 -17.45
C ILE A 95 2.20 -4.05 -15.97
N PHE A 96 1.62 -4.88 -15.10
CA PHE A 96 1.83 -4.79 -13.67
C PHE A 96 3.32 -5.02 -13.32
N LEU A 97 3.94 -6.08 -13.86
CA LEU A 97 5.35 -6.38 -13.64
C LEU A 97 6.27 -5.28 -14.18
N LYS A 98 5.99 -4.73 -15.38
CA LYS A 98 6.72 -3.58 -15.91
C LYS A 98 6.66 -2.38 -14.94
N ARG A 99 5.50 -2.08 -14.36
CA ARG A 99 5.37 -1.03 -13.34
C ARG A 99 6.18 -1.30 -12.07
N LEU A 100 6.27 -2.56 -11.63
CA LEU A 100 7.12 -2.93 -10.49
C LEU A 100 8.59 -2.69 -10.79
N VAL A 101 9.09 -3.05 -11.99
CA VAL A 101 10.48 -2.80 -12.39
C VAL A 101 10.78 -1.31 -12.39
N PHE A 102 9.91 -0.48 -12.96
CA PHE A 102 10.10 0.96 -12.97
C PHE A 102 10.11 1.58 -11.56
N LYS A 103 9.31 1.01 -10.64
CA LYS A 103 9.20 1.53 -9.27
C LYS A 103 10.27 0.96 -8.33
N TYR A 104 10.65 -0.29 -8.49
CA TYR A 104 11.47 -1.02 -7.52
C TYR A 104 12.78 -1.58 -8.13
N GLY A 105 13.08 -1.22 -9.38
CA GLY A 105 14.31 -1.61 -10.05
C GLY A 105 14.37 -3.06 -10.51
N VAL A 106 15.56 -3.47 -10.94
CA VAL A 106 15.81 -4.79 -11.51
C VAL A 106 15.70 -5.95 -10.51
N ALA A 107 15.74 -5.68 -9.21
CA ALA A 107 15.44 -6.67 -8.16
C ALA A 107 14.06 -7.33 -8.36
N THR A 108 13.13 -6.67 -9.07
CA THR A 108 11.84 -7.24 -9.48
C THR A 108 11.99 -8.43 -10.42
N LEU A 109 13.04 -8.48 -11.24
CA LEU A 109 13.26 -9.53 -12.22
C LEU A 109 14.08 -10.70 -11.69
N ASN A 110 14.56 -10.64 -10.44
CA ASN A 110 15.31 -11.72 -9.84
C ASN A 110 14.38 -12.77 -9.25
N ASP A 111 14.62 -14.03 -9.58
CA ASP A 111 14.00 -15.17 -8.93
C ASP A 111 14.96 -15.68 -7.84
N PRO A 112 14.53 -15.81 -6.57
CA PRO A 112 15.41 -16.27 -5.49
C PRO A 112 15.94 -17.71 -5.67
N VAL A 113 15.24 -18.51 -6.48
CA VAL A 113 15.58 -19.92 -6.73
C VAL A 113 16.29 -20.12 -8.05
N GLY A 114 16.17 -19.17 -8.97
CA GLY A 114 16.60 -19.28 -10.34
C GLY A 114 17.67 -18.27 -10.75
N LYS A 115 17.62 -17.87 -12.00
CA LYS A 115 18.55 -16.92 -12.59
C LYS A 115 18.33 -15.51 -12.03
N HIS A 116 19.39 -14.89 -11.53
CA HIS A 116 19.37 -13.47 -11.19
C HIS A 116 19.52 -12.65 -12.47
N PHE A 117 18.41 -12.14 -12.98
CA PHE A 117 18.39 -11.34 -14.21
C PHE A 117 19.22 -10.05 -14.10
N SER A 118 19.46 -9.59 -12.86
CA SER A 118 20.38 -8.49 -12.57
C SER A 118 21.81 -8.78 -12.99
N ASP A 119 22.24 -10.05 -13.02
CA ASP A 119 23.59 -10.42 -13.44
C ASP A 119 23.78 -10.20 -14.94
N ASP A 120 22.75 -10.46 -15.75
CA ASP A 120 22.77 -10.17 -17.19
C ASP A 120 22.85 -8.65 -17.45
N PHE A 121 22.15 -7.84 -16.65
CA PHE A 121 22.28 -6.38 -16.71
C PHE A 121 23.64 -5.89 -16.23
N ASN A 122 24.23 -6.51 -15.19
CA ASN A 122 25.56 -6.14 -14.70
C ASN A 122 26.68 -6.48 -15.69
N LEU A 123 26.61 -7.64 -16.37
CA LEU A 123 27.56 -7.99 -17.43
C LEU A 123 27.54 -6.99 -18.59
N PHE A 124 26.36 -6.53 -18.98
CA PHE A 124 26.22 -5.49 -20.00
C PHE A 124 26.82 -4.15 -19.54
N TYR A 125 26.66 -3.80 -18.26
CA TYR A 125 27.26 -2.58 -17.69
C TYR A 125 28.78 -2.64 -17.66
N GLU A 126 29.36 -3.81 -17.47
CA GLU A 126 30.82 -4.00 -17.52
C GLU A 126 31.34 -3.89 -18.95
N ASP A 127 30.61 -4.40 -19.94
CA ASP A 127 30.97 -4.30 -21.37
C ASP A 127 30.75 -2.88 -21.95
N SER A 128 29.72 -2.17 -21.47
CA SER A 128 29.49 -0.76 -21.87
C SER A 128 30.38 0.24 -21.14
N ARG A 129 31.09 -0.16 -20.09
CA ARG A 129 32.04 0.62 -19.27
C ARG A 129 33.36 0.98 -19.95
N ALA A 130 33.51 0.77 -21.23
CA ALA A 130 34.61 1.40 -21.98
C ALA A 130 34.59 2.96 -21.90
N SER A 131 33.50 3.55 -21.35
CA SER A 131 33.39 4.96 -20.97
C SER A 131 33.05 5.09 -19.47
N GLU A 132 33.96 5.52 -18.66
CA GLU A 132 33.99 5.51 -17.17
C GLU A 132 32.86 6.26 -16.41
N HIS A 133 31.84 6.83 -17.03
CA HIS A 133 30.85 7.70 -16.36
C HIS A 133 29.42 7.70 -16.92
N ASP A 134 28.99 6.73 -17.69
CA ASP A 134 27.61 6.72 -18.20
C ASP A 134 26.73 5.70 -17.44
N ASP A 135 25.95 6.16 -16.46
CA ASP A 135 24.97 5.36 -15.72
C ASP A 135 23.62 5.24 -16.48
N SER A 136 23.59 5.49 -17.78
CA SER A 136 22.39 5.44 -18.62
C SER A 136 22.33 4.17 -19.45
N ILE A 137 21.11 3.70 -19.75
CA ILE A 137 20.85 2.50 -20.54
C ILE A 137 20.05 2.86 -21.79
N ASP A 138 20.44 2.33 -22.94
CA ASP A 138 19.67 2.45 -24.18
C ASP A 138 18.25 1.90 -24.03
N ILE A 139 17.24 2.65 -24.52
CA ILE A 139 15.82 2.31 -24.33
C ILE A 139 15.45 1.01 -25.03
N ASP A 140 15.88 0.81 -26.27
CA ASP A 140 15.50 -0.37 -27.06
C ASP A 140 16.14 -1.63 -26.47
N TYR A 141 17.37 -1.52 -26.02
CA TYR A 141 18.06 -2.58 -25.31
C TYR A 141 17.34 -2.92 -24.00
N PHE A 142 17.06 -1.93 -23.15
CA PHE A 142 16.36 -2.12 -21.88
C PHE A 142 14.98 -2.75 -22.10
N ASP A 143 14.18 -2.21 -23.02
CA ASP A 143 12.82 -2.69 -23.28
C ASP A 143 12.79 -4.13 -23.82
N SER A 144 13.80 -4.51 -24.63
CA SER A 144 13.92 -5.89 -25.14
C SER A 144 14.22 -6.88 -24.02
N HIS A 145 15.20 -6.58 -23.16
CA HIS A 145 15.58 -7.42 -22.02
C HIS A 145 14.49 -7.44 -20.94
N LEU A 146 13.83 -6.31 -20.71
CA LEU A 146 12.69 -6.22 -19.80
C LEU A 146 11.54 -7.15 -20.24
N LYS A 147 11.24 -7.24 -21.54
CA LYS A 147 10.23 -8.18 -22.07
C LYS A 147 10.59 -9.64 -21.79
N ILE A 148 11.85 -10.00 -21.98
CA ILE A 148 12.36 -11.37 -21.71
C ILE A 148 12.25 -11.65 -20.20
N GLY A 149 12.81 -10.81 -19.34
CA GLY A 149 12.78 -10.98 -17.90
C GLY A 149 11.36 -11.07 -17.33
N ILE A 150 10.45 -10.20 -17.78
CA ILE A 150 9.04 -10.25 -17.36
C ILE A 150 8.39 -11.58 -17.78
N LYS A 151 8.69 -12.11 -18.96
CA LYS A 151 8.15 -13.39 -19.42
C LYS A 151 8.61 -14.55 -18.55
N GLU A 152 9.89 -14.57 -18.17
CA GLU A 152 10.48 -15.60 -17.34
C GLU A 152 9.93 -15.57 -15.91
N ILE A 153 9.89 -14.39 -15.28
CA ILE A 153 9.53 -14.25 -13.87
C ILE A 153 8.02 -14.28 -13.59
N LYS A 154 7.18 -14.07 -14.61
CA LYS A 154 5.73 -13.92 -14.45
C LYS A 154 5.07 -15.07 -13.72
N LYS A 155 5.48 -16.31 -14.03
CA LYS A 155 4.92 -17.51 -13.40
C LYS A 155 5.23 -17.53 -11.90
N SER A 156 6.46 -17.20 -11.52
CA SER A 156 6.90 -17.13 -10.13
C SER A 156 6.11 -16.09 -9.35
N TYR A 157 5.85 -14.91 -9.91
CA TYR A 157 5.01 -13.90 -9.28
C TYR A 157 3.54 -14.32 -9.11
N ILE A 158 2.97 -15.05 -10.08
CA ILE A 158 1.60 -15.58 -9.97
C ILE A 158 1.52 -16.59 -8.84
N THR A 159 2.49 -17.51 -8.78
CA THR A 159 2.57 -18.52 -7.71
C THR A 159 2.75 -17.84 -6.35
N LEU A 160 3.71 -16.94 -6.22
CA LEU A 160 3.95 -16.18 -4.99
C LEU A 160 2.69 -15.45 -4.50
N HIS A 161 2.01 -14.72 -5.41
CA HIS A 161 0.80 -13.98 -5.06
C HIS A 161 -0.29 -14.88 -4.48
N LYS A 162 -0.53 -16.04 -5.10
CA LYS A 162 -1.47 -17.05 -4.60
C LYS A 162 -1.04 -17.55 -3.21
N THR A 163 0.21 -17.96 -3.10
CA THR A 163 0.73 -18.54 -1.86
C THR A 163 0.72 -17.56 -0.69
N LEU A 164 1.12 -16.30 -0.91
CA LEU A 164 1.07 -15.29 0.15
C LEU A 164 -0.37 -15.02 0.60
N LYS A 165 -1.36 -15.05 -0.31
CA LYS A 165 -2.77 -14.98 0.07
C LYS A 165 -3.19 -16.17 0.92
N ASP A 166 -2.83 -17.39 0.53
CA ASP A 166 -3.16 -18.61 1.28
C ASP A 166 -2.55 -18.56 2.69
N ILE A 167 -1.30 -18.14 2.83
CA ILE A 167 -0.64 -17.93 4.13
C ILE A 167 -1.40 -16.92 4.99
N ILE A 168 -1.73 -15.76 4.44
CA ILE A 168 -2.44 -14.71 5.18
C ILE A 168 -3.84 -15.18 5.59
N ASP A 169 -4.60 -15.74 4.65
CA ASP A 169 -5.97 -16.19 4.89
C ASP A 169 -6.02 -17.25 5.99
N PHE A 170 -5.03 -18.14 6.04
CA PHE A 170 -4.92 -19.14 7.07
C PHE A 170 -4.44 -18.56 8.41
N SER A 171 -3.33 -17.81 8.39
CA SER A 171 -2.70 -17.28 9.61
C SER A 171 -3.59 -16.27 10.34
N TYR A 172 -4.36 -15.48 9.60
CA TYR A 172 -5.30 -14.52 10.19
C TYR A 172 -6.72 -15.07 10.34
N ASN A 173 -6.93 -16.34 10.00
CA ASN A 173 -8.23 -17.01 10.06
C ASN A 173 -9.33 -16.20 9.34
N ILE A 174 -9.04 -15.70 8.16
CA ILE A 174 -9.97 -14.85 7.39
C ILE A 174 -11.29 -15.56 7.12
N ASN A 175 -11.25 -16.87 6.90
CA ASN A 175 -12.42 -17.71 6.60
C ASN A 175 -13.14 -18.23 7.86
N ASP A 176 -12.81 -17.73 9.05
CA ASP A 176 -13.43 -18.05 10.35
C ASP A 176 -13.54 -19.56 10.63
N LYS A 177 -12.43 -20.28 10.40
CA LYS A 177 -12.35 -21.73 10.71
C LYS A 177 -12.33 -21.94 12.22
N LYS A 178 -13.35 -22.58 12.77
CA LYS A 178 -13.56 -22.76 14.23
C LYS A 178 -12.36 -23.39 14.94
N TYR A 179 -11.67 -24.36 14.30
CA TYR A 179 -10.51 -25.04 14.89
C TYR A 179 -9.27 -24.14 15.04
N LEU A 180 -9.23 -22.98 14.38
CA LEU A 180 -8.16 -22.00 14.48
C LEU A 180 -8.44 -20.91 15.52
N ASN A 181 -9.62 -20.91 16.15
CA ASN A 181 -9.97 -19.90 17.14
C ASN A 181 -9.10 -20.03 18.39
N GLY A 182 -8.72 -18.88 18.98
CA GLY A 182 -7.85 -18.83 20.16
C GLY A 182 -6.35 -18.97 19.87
N LEU A 183 -5.95 -19.28 18.62
CA LEU A 183 -4.54 -19.31 18.21
C LEU A 183 -4.08 -17.94 17.71
N THR A 184 -2.80 -17.63 17.93
CA THR A 184 -2.15 -16.43 17.35
C THR A 184 -1.85 -16.62 15.86
N PRO A 185 -1.62 -15.56 15.09
CA PRO A 185 -1.19 -15.68 13.69
C PRO A 185 0.05 -16.55 13.51
N SER A 186 1.07 -16.44 14.38
CA SER A 186 2.29 -17.26 14.33
C SER A 186 1.98 -18.74 14.58
N GLN A 187 1.11 -19.07 15.53
CA GLN A 187 0.72 -20.47 15.80
C GLN A 187 -0.03 -21.08 14.63
N ARG A 188 -0.92 -20.30 13.99
CA ARG A 188 -1.63 -20.76 12.79
C ARG A 188 -0.70 -20.94 11.62
N TYR A 189 0.26 -20.01 11.42
CA TYR A 189 1.29 -20.12 10.39
C TYR A 189 2.12 -21.40 10.58
N TYR A 190 2.51 -21.72 11.82
CA TYR A 190 3.20 -22.98 12.12
C TYR A 190 2.37 -24.20 11.68
N ILE A 191 1.06 -24.21 12.00
CA ILE A 191 0.15 -25.29 11.55
C ILE A 191 0.09 -25.34 10.02
N PHE A 192 0.00 -24.18 9.35
CA PHE A 192 -0.03 -24.10 7.90
C PHE A 192 1.19 -24.80 7.28
N ILE A 193 2.39 -24.43 7.68
CA ILE A 193 3.63 -24.99 7.12
C ILE A 193 3.69 -26.51 7.33
N HIS A 194 3.35 -27.00 8.54
CA HIS A 194 3.46 -28.42 8.85
C HIS A 194 2.27 -29.27 8.36
N SER A 195 1.17 -28.66 7.93
CA SER A 195 0.02 -29.38 7.38
C SER A 195 0.05 -29.51 5.86
N TYR A 196 0.81 -28.66 5.19
CA TYR A 196 0.95 -28.67 3.73
C TYR A 196 2.36 -29.16 3.36
N GLU A 197 2.55 -30.48 3.36
CA GLU A 197 3.80 -31.16 2.96
C GLU A 197 4.02 -31.15 1.43
N SER A 198 3.46 -30.21 0.66
CA SER A 198 3.60 -30.21 -0.79
C SER A 198 4.85 -29.47 -1.22
N ASP A 199 5.48 -29.98 -2.28
CA ASP A 199 6.67 -29.39 -2.95
C ASP A 199 6.47 -27.90 -3.34
N GLU A 200 5.21 -27.48 -3.56
CA GLU A 200 4.86 -26.08 -3.87
C GLU A 200 5.26 -25.10 -2.76
N TYR A 201 5.33 -25.54 -1.48
CA TYR A 201 5.72 -24.68 -0.36
C TYR A 201 7.21 -24.76 -0.02
N MET A 202 7.91 -25.80 -0.47
CA MET A 202 9.38 -25.91 -0.28
C MET A 202 10.12 -24.79 -1.00
N ASP A 203 9.60 -24.31 -2.12
CA ASP A 203 10.18 -23.17 -2.85
C ASP A 203 10.12 -21.87 -2.02
N LEU A 204 9.15 -21.72 -1.10
CA LEU A 204 9.06 -20.55 -0.23
C LEU A 204 10.24 -20.40 0.72
N PHE A 205 10.81 -21.50 1.22
CA PHE A 205 11.99 -21.45 2.07
C PHE A 205 13.22 -20.93 1.30
N ASN A 206 13.24 -21.13 -0.01
CA ASN A 206 14.31 -20.62 -0.87
C ASN A 206 14.23 -19.10 -1.02
N TYR A 207 13.02 -18.49 -0.94
CA TYR A 207 12.89 -17.03 -0.96
C TYR A 207 13.55 -16.33 0.24
N LEU A 208 13.69 -17.03 1.39
CA LEU A 208 14.34 -16.48 2.58
C LEU A 208 15.86 -16.55 2.54
N SER A 209 16.43 -17.44 1.69
CA SER A 209 17.90 -17.59 1.58
C SER A 209 18.57 -16.32 1.02
N ASP A 210 17.81 -15.46 0.38
CA ASP A 210 18.27 -14.22 -0.27
C ASP A 210 18.19 -12.97 0.64
N VAL A 211 17.81 -13.15 1.90
CA VAL A 211 17.72 -12.04 2.86
C VAL A 211 19.06 -11.87 3.56
N SER A 212 19.71 -10.74 3.38
CA SER A 212 20.86 -10.33 4.18
C SER A 212 20.44 -9.30 5.24
N PHE A 213 20.96 -9.51 6.46
CA PHE A 213 20.76 -8.57 7.56
C PHE A 213 21.97 -7.66 7.66
N ASN A 214 21.78 -6.38 7.35
CA ASN A 214 22.76 -5.37 7.69
C ASN A 214 22.32 -4.67 8.98
N GLN A 215 23.08 -4.88 10.07
CA GLN A 215 22.96 -4.06 11.27
C GLN A 215 23.70 -2.73 11.02
N GLU A 216 23.10 -1.84 10.28
CA GLU A 216 23.59 -0.47 10.23
C GLU A 216 22.71 0.39 11.15
N PHE A 217 23.34 0.94 12.18
CA PHE A 217 22.74 1.98 13.01
C PHE A 217 22.74 3.27 12.20
N ASP A 218 21.74 3.46 11.33
CA ASP A 218 21.58 4.70 10.59
C ASP A 218 20.58 5.61 11.30
N PHE A 219 21.03 6.83 11.56
CA PHE A 219 20.19 7.91 12.04
C PHE A 219 19.52 8.55 10.82
N LEU A 220 18.32 8.15 10.49
CA LEU A 220 17.63 8.43 9.22
C LEU A 220 17.37 9.89 8.87
N GLU A 221 17.49 10.81 9.79
CA GLU A 221 17.21 12.23 9.53
C GLU A 221 18.39 13.17 9.87
N TYR A 222 19.54 12.61 10.18
CA TYR A 222 20.72 13.41 10.45
C TYR A 222 21.80 13.14 9.41
N ASP A 223 22.13 14.18 8.63
CA ASP A 223 23.27 14.25 7.68
C ASP A 223 24.66 14.05 8.36
N LYS A 224 24.67 13.65 9.63
CA LYS A 224 25.87 13.37 10.40
C LYS A 224 25.81 11.94 10.90
N SER A 225 26.44 11.05 10.15
CA SER A 225 26.77 9.72 10.64
C SER A 225 27.46 9.81 11.99
N ILE A 226 26.79 9.35 13.04
CA ILE A 226 27.43 9.23 14.36
C ILE A 226 28.32 8.00 14.27
N LYS A 227 29.61 8.25 14.02
CA LYS A 227 30.58 7.17 14.15
C LYS A 227 30.72 6.87 15.63
N SER A 228 30.57 5.62 16.04
CA SER A 228 30.80 5.14 17.41
C SER A 228 32.19 5.54 17.94
N SER A 229 33.16 5.72 17.03
CA SER A 229 34.50 6.26 17.33
C SER A 229 34.51 7.69 17.90
N ASN A 230 33.41 8.45 17.76
CA ASN A 230 33.33 9.82 18.31
C ASN A 230 33.03 9.84 19.82
N PHE A 231 32.68 8.70 20.42
CA PHE A 231 32.34 8.59 21.83
C PHE A 231 33.31 7.63 22.53
N LYS A 232 34.02 8.13 23.52
CA LYS A 232 35.01 7.33 24.25
C LYS A 232 34.38 6.33 25.23
N THR A 233 33.13 6.56 25.65
CA THR A 233 32.44 5.69 26.61
C THR A 233 30.95 5.54 26.27
N PRO A 234 30.33 4.40 26.65
CA PRO A 234 28.87 4.20 26.46
C PRO A 234 28.03 5.28 27.14
N GLU A 235 28.47 5.82 28.28
CA GLU A 235 27.75 6.87 29.01
C GLU A 235 27.71 8.18 28.21
N ALA A 236 28.83 8.52 27.53
CA ALA A 236 28.89 9.70 26.67
C ALA A 236 27.92 9.58 25.48
N LEU A 237 27.86 8.41 24.84
CA LEU A 237 26.92 8.13 23.78
C LEU A 237 25.47 8.16 24.28
N ALA A 238 25.17 7.54 25.41
CA ALA A 238 23.83 7.55 26.02
C ALA A 238 23.37 8.98 26.38
N LYS A 239 24.27 9.83 26.87
CA LYS A 239 23.97 11.24 27.15
C LYS A 239 23.68 12.01 25.86
N TYR A 240 24.43 11.77 24.80
CA TYR A 240 24.19 12.37 23.49
C TYR A 240 22.81 11.97 22.95
N ILE A 241 22.48 10.67 22.88
CA ILE A 241 21.20 10.16 22.42
C ILE A 241 20.03 10.77 23.22
N LYS A 242 20.13 10.81 24.56
CA LYS A 242 19.09 11.42 25.41
C LYS A 242 18.87 12.90 25.09
N ASN A 243 19.93 13.63 24.73
CA ASN A 243 19.82 15.04 24.37
C ASN A 243 19.19 15.21 22.98
N GLU A 244 19.54 14.38 22.02
CA GLU A 244 18.95 14.42 20.67
C GLU A 244 17.46 14.03 20.70
N CYS A 245 17.08 13.00 21.44
CA CYS A 245 15.67 12.64 21.65
C CYS A 245 14.83 13.77 22.28
N LYS A 246 15.45 14.64 23.09
CA LYS A 246 14.77 15.81 23.65
C LYS A 246 14.63 16.96 22.66
N ARG A 247 15.60 17.11 21.75
CA ARG A 247 15.62 18.17 20.73
C ARG A 247 14.77 17.86 19.53
N ASN A 248 14.72 16.59 19.15
CA ASN A 248 14.00 16.10 17.99
C ASN A 248 13.07 14.97 18.42
N GLN A 249 11.75 15.23 18.44
CA GLN A 249 10.74 14.23 18.80
C GLN A 249 10.66 13.09 17.78
N ASN A 250 11.18 13.29 16.57
CA ASN A 250 11.24 12.29 15.49
C ASN A 250 12.59 11.57 15.43
N PHE A 251 13.42 11.69 16.46
CA PHE A 251 14.69 11.00 16.54
C PHE A 251 14.47 9.51 16.79
N HIS A 252 14.63 8.71 15.74
CA HIS A 252 14.52 7.26 15.80
C HIS A 252 15.87 6.62 15.51
N ILE A 253 16.26 5.66 16.34
CA ILE A 253 17.40 4.80 16.05
C ILE A 253 16.86 3.60 15.29
N LYS A 254 17.22 3.45 14.02
CA LYS A 254 16.96 2.22 13.27
C LYS A 254 17.85 1.11 13.83
N SER A 255 17.24 0.03 14.25
CA SER A 255 17.96 -1.14 14.73
C SER A 255 18.20 -2.19 13.65
N TYR A 256 17.38 -2.23 12.58
CA TYR A 256 17.48 -3.25 11.54
C TYR A 256 17.13 -2.70 10.17
N LEU A 257 18.02 -2.93 9.22
CA LEU A 257 17.80 -2.70 7.80
C LEU A 257 17.85 -4.05 7.10
N TYR A 258 16.77 -4.42 6.43
CA TYR A 258 16.68 -5.67 5.67
C TYR A 258 17.02 -5.40 4.21
N SER A 259 18.01 -6.14 3.67
CA SER A 259 18.42 -6.05 2.28
C SER A 259 18.01 -7.30 1.51
N PHE A 260 17.48 -7.12 0.30
CA PHE A 260 16.98 -8.19 -0.55
C PHE A 260 17.51 -8.01 -1.97
N ASN A 261 17.92 -9.12 -2.60
CA ASN A 261 18.29 -9.16 -4.02
C ASN A 261 17.06 -9.39 -4.91
N SER A 262 15.97 -9.93 -4.34
CA SER A 262 14.71 -10.18 -5.03
C SER A 262 13.53 -9.49 -4.33
N LEU A 263 12.68 -8.84 -5.13
CA LEU A 263 11.43 -8.24 -4.64
C LEU A 263 10.46 -9.31 -4.11
N MET A 264 10.52 -10.54 -4.63
CA MET A 264 9.70 -11.66 -4.15
C MET A 264 10.06 -12.04 -2.71
N SER A 265 11.36 -12.07 -2.39
CA SER A 265 11.85 -12.30 -1.02
C SER A 265 11.36 -11.21 -0.07
N ALA A 266 11.36 -9.95 -0.50
CA ALA A 266 10.84 -8.85 0.29
C ALA A 266 9.34 -8.97 0.59
N TYR A 267 8.51 -9.36 -0.38
CA TYR A 267 7.08 -9.61 -0.15
C TYR A 267 6.83 -10.74 0.85
N TYR A 268 7.56 -11.84 0.70
CA TYR A 268 7.44 -12.96 1.62
C TYR A 268 7.88 -12.58 3.04
N PHE A 269 9.01 -11.87 3.15
CA PHE A 269 9.48 -11.35 4.43
C PHE A 269 8.46 -10.44 5.11
N CYS A 270 7.79 -9.55 4.38
CA CYS A 270 6.73 -8.69 4.94
C CYS A 270 5.59 -9.52 5.57
N VAL A 271 5.18 -10.61 4.92
CA VAL A 271 4.15 -11.50 5.47
C VAL A 271 4.61 -12.10 6.79
N LEU A 272 5.83 -12.63 6.84
CA LEU A 272 6.39 -13.20 8.08
C LEU A 272 6.53 -12.15 9.18
N TYR A 273 7.05 -10.99 8.84
CA TYR A 273 7.19 -9.88 9.78
C TYR A 273 5.84 -9.50 10.42
N PHE A 274 4.76 -9.45 9.62
CA PHE A 274 3.44 -9.12 10.14
C PHE A 274 2.87 -10.24 11.02
N ILE A 275 3.09 -11.51 10.65
CA ILE A 275 2.68 -12.67 11.43
C ILE A 275 3.40 -12.70 12.79
N GLU A 276 4.72 -12.52 12.81
CA GLU A 276 5.56 -12.57 14.01
C GLU A 276 5.25 -11.42 14.98
N ASN A 277 5.05 -10.23 14.44
CA ASN A 277 4.73 -9.05 15.24
C ASN A 277 3.23 -8.90 15.55
N ASN A 278 2.40 -9.90 15.20
CA ASN A 278 0.96 -9.91 15.40
C ASN A 278 0.26 -8.66 14.85
N ILE A 279 0.77 -8.10 13.72
CA ILE A 279 0.17 -6.96 13.05
C ILE A 279 -1.17 -7.41 12.45
N PRO A 280 -2.32 -6.82 12.83
CA PRO A 280 -3.62 -7.32 12.41
C PRO A 280 -3.88 -7.08 10.92
N ILE A 281 -4.15 -8.13 10.16
CA ILE A 281 -4.58 -8.06 8.77
C ILE A 281 -6.04 -8.47 8.66
N LYS A 282 -6.83 -7.72 7.87
CA LYS A 282 -8.25 -8.00 7.60
C LYS A 282 -8.60 -7.78 6.14
N ILE A 283 -9.74 -8.35 5.72
CA ILE A 283 -10.37 -8.03 4.44
C ILE A 283 -11.48 -6.99 4.67
N CYS A 284 -11.45 -5.92 3.90
CA CYS A 284 -12.47 -4.88 3.94
C CYS A 284 -13.81 -5.41 3.42
N LYS A 285 -14.88 -5.33 4.24
CA LYS A 285 -16.23 -5.79 3.86
C LYS A 285 -16.84 -5.01 2.69
N ASN A 286 -16.33 -3.81 2.36
CA ASN A 286 -16.86 -3.01 1.26
C ASN A 286 -16.14 -3.27 -0.07
N CYS A 287 -14.80 -3.32 -0.08
CA CYS A 287 -14.02 -3.45 -1.32
C CYS A 287 -13.31 -4.80 -1.49
N GLY A 288 -13.38 -5.71 -0.52
CA GLY A 288 -12.76 -7.04 -0.58
C GLY A 288 -11.22 -7.05 -0.48
N LYS A 289 -10.57 -5.91 -0.21
CA LYS A 289 -9.11 -5.78 -0.20
C LYS A 289 -8.54 -5.95 1.20
N TYR A 290 -7.33 -6.51 1.29
CA TYR A 290 -6.57 -6.57 2.55
C TYR A 290 -6.20 -5.19 3.06
N PHE A 291 -6.22 -5.02 4.39
CA PHE A 291 -5.81 -3.79 5.06
C PHE A 291 -5.45 -4.04 6.53
N ILE A 292 -4.66 -3.13 7.10
CA ILE A 292 -4.40 -3.06 8.54
C ILE A 292 -5.39 -2.07 9.16
N PRO A 293 -6.12 -2.48 10.24
CA PRO A 293 -6.99 -1.58 10.98
C PRO A 293 -6.19 -0.49 11.72
N GLU A 294 -6.33 0.79 11.34
CA GLU A 294 -5.55 1.90 11.90
C GLU A 294 -5.93 2.28 13.34
N ASN A 295 -7.23 2.35 13.66
CA ASN A 295 -7.71 2.92 14.94
C ASN A 295 -8.33 1.89 15.88
N ARG A 296 -9.00 0.89 15.35
CA ARG A 296 -9.68 -0.15 16.14
C ARG A 296 -9.48 -1.50 15.49
N ILE A 297 -8.95 -2.45 16.23
CA ILE A 297 -8.79 -3.83 15.75
C ILE A 297 -10.14 -4.42 15.27
N SER A 298 -11.26 -3.98 15.83
CA SER A 298 -12.61 -4.40 15.40
C SER A 298 -13.08 -3.78 14.08
N SER A 299 -12.33 -2.84 13.48
CA SER A 299 -12.71 -2.22 12.19
C SER A 299 -12.85 -3.29 11.10
N VAL A 300 -13.94 -3.20 10.32
CA VAL A 300 -14.24 -4.11 9.20
C VAL A 300 -14.19 -3.41 7.85
N TYR A 301 -13.87 -2.14 7.81
CA TYR A 301 -13.73 -1.31 6.61
C TYR A 301 -12.41 -0.58 6.61
N CYS A 302 -11.76 -0.51 5.45
CA CYS A 302 -10.54 0.29 5.26
C CYS A 302 -10.87 1.78 4.99
N ASN A 303 -9.84 2.63 5.03
CA ASN A 303 -9.96 4.08 4.76
C ASN A 303 -9.69 4.46 3.29
N ARG A 304 -9.55 3.48 2.38
CA ARG A 304 -9.35 3.76 0.94
C ARG A 304 -10.55 4.48 0.36
N ILE A 305 -10.31 5.45 -0.52
CA ILE A 305 -11.34 6.09 -1.33
C ILE A 305 -11.99 5.01 -2.21
N PHE A 306 -13.31 4.92 -2.18
CA PHE A 306 -14.10 3.92 -2.91
C PHE A 306 -14.90 4.55 -4.05
N GLU A 307 -15.77 5.52 -3.75
CA GLU A 307 -16.58 6.23 -4.74
C GLU A 307 -16.90 7.65 -4.29
N ASN A 308 -17.05 8.58 -5.23
CA ASN A 308 -17.46 9.97 -4.98
C ASN A 308 -16.69 10.64 -3.81
N HIS A 309 -15.36 10.44 -3.75
CA HIS A 309 -14.47 10.93 -2.69
C HIS A 309 -14.79 10.38 -1.27
N LYS A 310 -15.65 9.38 -1.15
CA LYS A 310 -15.96 8.72 0.11
C LYS A 310 -15.11 7.48 0.31
N THR A 311 -14.71 7.27 1.55
CA THR A 311 -13.92 6.08 1.95
C THR A 311 -14.80 4.83 2.04
N CYS A 312 -14.18 3.65 1.97
CA CYS A 312 -14.85 2.38 2.25
C CYS A 312 -15.54 2.37 3.62
N ARG A 313 -14.98 3.05 4.60
CA ARG A 313 -15.55 3.14 5.95
C ARG A 313 -16.87 3.92 5.96
N GLU A 314 -16.93 5.03 5.23
CA GLU A 314 -18.15 5.85 5.13
C GLU A 314 -19.25 5.14 4.33
N VAL A 315 -18.91 4.62 3.17
CA VAL A 315 -19.88 3.92 2.29
C VAL A 315 -20.34 2.61 2.92
N GLY A 316 -19.42 1.81 3.44
CA GLY A 316 -19.71 0.51 4.05
C GLY A 316 -20.58 0.63 5.29
N ALA A 317 -20.36 1.63 6.13
CA ALA A 317 -21.19 1.89 7.31
C ALA A 317 -22.63 2.26 6.92
N ILE A 318 -22.79 3.10 5.89
CA ILE A 318 -24.11 3.47 5.35
C ILE A 318 -24.82 2.24 4.75
N ASN A 319 -24.11 1.43 3.96
CA ASN A 319 -24.66 0.24 3.35
C ASN A 319 -25.08 -0.80 4.38
N ALA A 320 -24.23 -1.09 5.38
CA ALA A 320 -24.58 -2.01 6.47
C ALA A 320 -25.79 -1.53 7.25
N TYR A 321 -25.87 -0.22 7.51
CA TYR A 321 -27.04 0.37 8.14
C TYR A 321 -28.31 0.21 7.29
N ASN A 322 -28.23 0.49 5.97
CA ASN A 322 -29.36 0.36 5.06
C ASN A 322 -29.81 -1.11 4.92
N GLU A 323 -28.88 -2.07 4.88
CA GLU A 323 -29.21 -3.50 4.86
C GLU A 323 -29.91 -3.98 6.15
N LYS A 324 -29.43 -3.49 7.30
CA LYS A 324 -30.11 -3.75 8.58
C LYS A 324 -31.53 -3.14 8.59
N LEU A 325 -31.66 -1.95 8.02
CA LEU A 325 -32.95 -1.25 7.92
C LEU A 325 -33.91 -1.97 6.98
N LYS A 326 -33.45 -2.55 5.87
CA LYS A 326 -34.29 -3.34 4.95
C LYS A 326 -34.85 -4.61 5.59
N LYS A 327 -34.11 -5.19 6.52
CA LYS A 327 -34.54 -6.38 7.27
C LYS A 327 -35.54 -6.05 8.39
N ASP A 328 -35.61 -4.79 8.79
CA ASP A 328 -36.52 -4.27 9.83
C ASP A 328 -37.64 -3.43 9.14
N GLU A 329 -38.67 -4.15 8.74
CA GLU A 329 -39.82 -3.58 8.01
C GLU A 329 -40.47 -2.40 8.74
N VAL A 330 -40.62 -2.52 10.05
CA VAL A 330 -41.28 -1.53 10.89
C VAL A 330 -40.46 -0.23 10.95
N ASN A 331 -39.14 -0.36 11.15
CA ASN A 331 -38.24 0.78 11.17
C ASN A 331 -38.09 1.44 9.79
N LEU A 332 -38.13 0.65 8.72
CA LEU A 332 -38.14 1.15 7.36
C LEU A 332 -39.41 1.99 7.07
N LEU A 333 -40.56 1.47 7.46
CA LEU A 333 -41.85 2.16 7.33
C LEU A 333 -41.86 3.47 8.14
N TYR A 334 -41.40 3.41 9.39
CA TYR A 334 -41.24 4.60 10.24
C TYR A 334 -40.37 5.66 9.58
N ARG A 335 -39.19 5.31 9.07
CA ARG A 335 -38.28 6.28 8.47
C ARG A 335 -38.81 6.88 7.18
N ARG A 336 -39.46 6.09 6.34
CA ARG A 336 -40.12 6.57 5.11
C ARG A 336 -41.18 7.59 5.46
N THR A 337 -42.04 7.30 6.44
CA THR A 337 -43.10 8.19 6.90
C THR A 337 -42.55 9.47 7.52
N LEU A 338 -41.53 9.35 8.39
CA LEU A 338 -40.87 10.50 9.01
C LEU A 338 -40.25 11.44 7.95
N SER A 339 -39.55 10.87 6.96
CA SER A 339 -38.94 11.65 5.88
C SER A 339 -39.99 12.33 5.00
N ALA A 340 -41.08 11.65 4.67
CA ALA A 340 -42.16 12.22 3.88
C ALA A 340 -42.81 13.42 4.58
N LYS A 341 -43.13 13.28 5.87
CA LYS A 341 -43.72 14.38 6.68
C LYS A 341 -42.73 15.53 6.83
N LYS A 342 -41.44 15.27 7.06
CA LYS A 342 -40.41 16.33 7.12
C LYS A 342 -40.26 17.05 5.77
N MET A 343 -40.26 16.32 4.65
CA MET A 343 -40.20 16.95 3.33
C MET A 343 -41.42 17.81 3.05
N LEU A 344 -42.60 17.39 3.49
CA LEU A 344 -43.83 18.19 3.31
C LEU A 344 -43.77 19.51 4.10
N ALA A 345 -43.29 19.47 5.35
CA ALA A 345 -43.04 20.64 6.16
C ALA A 345 -42.00 21.60 5.54
N ASN A 346 -40.89 21.05 5.06
CA ASN A 346 -39.83 21.83 4.42
C ASN A 346 -40.23 22.48 3.08
N ARG A 347 -41.15 21.85 2.33
CA ARG A 347 -41.64 22.40 1.07
C ARG A 347 -42.66 23.50 1.24
N ASN A 348 -43.24 23.63 2.44
CA ASN A 348 -44.26 24.61 2.77
C ASN A 348 -43.90 25.40 4.03
N PRO A 349 -42.75 26.12 4.05
CA PRO A 349 -42.25 26.79 5.23
C PRO A 349 -43.18 27.90 5.74
N ASP A 350 -43.98 28.51 4.83
CA ASP A 350 -44.89 29.58 5.12
C ASP A 350 -46.25 29.10 5.71
N ILE A 351 -46.42 27.76 5.81
CA ILE A 351 -47.65 27.14 6.33
C ILE A 351 -47.35 26.38 7.61
N PRO A 352 -47.43 27.00 8.81
CA PRO A 352 -47.00 26.42 10.09
C PRO A 352 -47.62 25.07 10.44
N ILE A 353 -48.82 24.79 9.97
CA ILE A 353 -49.57 23.55 10.26
C ILE A 353 -48.82 22.28 9.82
N TYR A 354 -47.99 22.33 8.76
CA TYR A 354 -47.24 21.17 8.31
C TYR A 354 -46.06 20.87 9.26
N LEU A 355 -45.44 21.90 9.80
CA LEU A 355 -44.38 21.74 10.80
C LEU A 355 -44.93 21.21 12.12
N GLU A 356 -46.06 21.77 12.56
CA GLU A 356 -46.75 21.33 13.80
C GLU A 356 -47.17 19.84 13.67
N LYS A 357 -47.77 19.44 12.56
CA LYS A 357 -48.14 18.04 12.30
C LYS A 357 -46.91 17.12 12.31
N TYR A 358 -45.81 17.53 11.69
CA TYR A 358 -44.57 16.77 11.70
C TYR A 358 -44.01 16.57 13.11
N GLU A 359 -43.90 17.64 13.89
CA GLU A 359 -43.36 17.58 15.25
C GLU A 359 -44.28 16.79 16.20
N LYS A 360 -45.59 16.94 16.09
CA LYS A 360 -46.56 16.15 16.86
C LYS A 360 -46.41 14.65 16.53
N TRP A 361 -46.42 14.29 15.27
CA TRP A 361 -46.29 12.89 14.83
C TRP A 361 -44.97 12.29 15.28
N LYS A 362 -43.86 13.03 15.19
CA LYS A 362 -42.52 12.59 15.64
C LYS A 362 -42.50 12.35 17.16
N LYS A 363 -43.13 13.21 17.92
CA LYS A 363 -43.24 13.06 19.39
C LYS A 363 -44.03 11.80 19.76
N GLU A 364 -45.17 11.57 19.11
CA GLU A 364 -45.99 10.37 19.31
C GLU A 364 -45.25 9.09 18.90
N ALA A 365 -44.54 9.08 17.79
CA ALA A 365 -43.72 7.96 17.35
C ALA A 365 -42.58 7.63 18.33
N ASN A 366 -41.94 8.66 18.89
CA ASN A 366 -40.88 8.44 19.90
C ASN A 366 -41.45 7.89 21.21
N LYS A 367 -42.63 8.33 21.61
CA LYS A 367 -43.33 7.75 22.77
C LYS A 367 -43.65 6.29 22.50
N PHE A 368 -44.18 5.94 21.33
CA PHE A 368 -44.51 4.57 20.97
C PHE A 368 -43.27 3.65 20.99
N LYS A 369 -42.12 4.15 20.52
CA LYS A 369 -40.86 3.44 20.60
C LYS A 369 -40.37 3.20 22.04
N GLN A 370 -40.67 4.14 22.92
CA GLN A 370 -40.36 3.99 24.36
C GLN A 370 -41.27 2.93 24.95
N ASP A 371 -42.57 2.97 24.64
CA ASP A 371 -43.57 2.01 25.11
C ASP A 371 -43.19 0.55 24.68
N ILE A 372 -42.60 0.38 23.47
CA ILE A 372 -42.08 -0.91 23.03
C ILE A 372 -40.88 -1.35 23.88
N LYS A 373 -39.94 -0.44 24.17
CA LYS A 373 -38.80 -0.77 25.02
C LYS A 373 -39.20 -1.16 26.45
N ASP A 374 -40.25 -0.53 26.93
CA ASP A 374 -40.80 -0.77 28.26
C ASP A 374 -41.73 -2.01 28.28
N GLY A 375 -41.91 -2.68 27.14
CA GLY A 375 -42.71 -3.93 27.00
C GLY A 375 -44.23 -3.69 27.09
N THR A 376 -44.70 -2.44 27.03
CA THR A 376 -46.15 -2.09 27.11
C THR A 376 -46.84 -2.14 25.74
N LYS A 377 -46.05 -2.12 24.65
CA LYS A 377 -46.55 -2.22 23.27
C LYS A 377 -45.65 -3.11 22.42
N THR A 378 -46.20 -3.55 21.29
CA THR A 378 -45.52 -4.44 20.33
C THR A 378 -45.06 -3.66 19.07
N GLU A 379 -44.11 -4.24 18.33
CA GLU A 379 -43.69 -3.69 17.03
C GLU A 379 -44.82 -3.75 15.99
N GLU A 380 -45.71 -4.73 16.05
CA GLU A 380 -46.85 -4.87 15.18
C GLU A 380 -47.87 -3.72 15.38
N GLU A 381 -48.17 -3.38 16.63
CA GLU A 381 -49.01 -2.22 16.96
C GLU A 381 -48.38 -0.91 16.48
N PHE A 382 -47.06 -0.80 16.53
CA PHE A 382 -46.36 0.37 16.00
C PHE A 382 -46.45 0.45 14.47
N LYS A 383 -46.31 -0.68 13.78
CA LYS A 383 -46.48 -0.76 12.31
C LYS A 383 -47.88 -0.30 11.93
N GLN A 384 -48.90 -0.82 12.58
CA GLN A 384 -50.30 -0.45 12.33
C GLN A 384 -50.53 1.05 12.56
N TRP A 385 -50.04 1.60 13.70
CA TRP A 385 -50.16 3.04 13.98
C TRP A 385 -49.50 3.91 12.92
N ILE A 386 -48.31 3.53 12.44
CA ILE A 386 -47.63 4.26 11.34
C ILE A 386 -48.50 4.21 10.08
N GLU A 387 -49.08 3.07 9.73
CA GLU A 387 -49.91 2.92 8.54
C GLU A 387 -51.19 3.77 8.59
N GLU A 388 -51.81 3.86 9.74
CA GLU A 388 -53.00 4.70 9.99
C GLU A 388 -52.70 6.20 9.96
N THR A 389 -51.48 6.58 10.39
CA THR A 389 -51.12 7.99 10.53
C THR A 389 -50.24 8.55 9.39
N LYS A 390 -49.80 7.71 8.45
CA LYS A 390 -48.92 8.17 7.35
C LYS A 390 -49.58 9.18 6.41
N LYS A 391 -50.91 9.12 6.24
CA LYS A 391 -51.71 10.01 5.36
C LYS A 391 -52.32 11.21 6.07
N LYS A 392 -52.33 11.21 7.41
CA LYS A 392 -52.83 12.33 8.24
C LYS A 392 -51.68 13.31 8.48
#